data_70ac4447f1d2cd24f508a9ae521f94bc
#
_entry.id   70ac4447f1d2cd24f508a9ae521f94bc
#
_cell.length_a   1.000
_cell.length_b   1.000
_cell.length_c   1.000
_cell.angle_alpha   90.00
_cell.angle_beta   90.00
_cell.angle_gamma   90.00
#
_symmetry.space_group_name_H-M   'P 1'
#
loop_
_entity.id
_entity.type
_entity.pdbx_description
1 polymer ?
#
loop_
_entity_poly.entity_id
_entity_poly.type
_entity_poly.pdbx_seq_one_letter_code
_entity_poly.pdbx_strand_id
1 'polypeptide(L)'
;MSRVSHVPRALAAPSVVFLLVFAAYPLVYLIGLAFTSSTLAQPLRRWTGFDNFHSALESQSFSGSLWRSVVFAVAAACVQLVLGTALALLLRARAARPGLLGTVLLLPLVTPPVMVGVAWKLLLAPVGGALNGVLHEFGLPGVNPLGGSTGAFVTLIVIDSWQWTPFVMLLAYAALLGVPDELREAAALDGAGRLRTLRSVVLPYIEPTLLSVLTLKLVIGFKVFDIVYVVTAGGPGFSTTTSTYDIQRTALQEFDVGSAAAATVLFSLIIGLVVSVVALRRKRHEEVAV
;
A
#
# COMPACT_ATOMS: atom_id res chain seq x y z
N MET A 1 -27.73 0.03 33.41
CA MET A 1 -26.42 -0.10 34.09
C MET A 1 -25.81 -1.44 33.64
N SER A 2 -24.98 -1.42 32.62
CA SER A 2 -24.31 -2.60 32.06
C SER A 2 -23.14 -2.95 32.98
N ARG A 3 -23.17 -4.14 33.58
CA ARG A 3 -22.02 -4.72 34.29
C ARG A 3 -20.92 -4.96 33.25
N VAL A 4 -19.90 -4.11 33.24
CA VAL A 4 -18.65 -4.42 32.54
C VAL A 4 -18.09 -5.65 33.26
N SER A 5 -18.21 -6.82 32.59
CA SER A 5 -17.62 -8.06 33.05
C SER A 5 -16.10 -7.89 33.06
N HIS A 6 -15.49 -7.80 34.24
CA HIS A 6 -14.07 -7.89 34.40
C HIS A 6 -13.65 -9.30 33.96
N VAL A 7 -13.27 -9.45 32.69
CA VAL A 7 -12.59 -10.67 32.23
C VAL A 7 -11.39 -10.85 33.14
N PRO A 8 -11.28 -11.98 33.85
CA PRO A 8 -10.15 -12.20 34.77
C PRO A 8 -8.85 -11.98 34.00
N ARG A 9 -7.96 -11.12 34.53
CA ARG A 9 -6.66 -10.81 33.90
C ARG A 9 -5.87 -12.08 33.54
N ALA A 10 -6.10 -13.18 34.25
CA ALA A 10 -5.54 -14.49 33.95
C ALA A 10 -5.95 -15.04 32.57
N LEU A 11 -7.16 -14.76 32.07
CA LEU A 11 -7.60 -15.19 30.74
C LEU A 11 -6.94 -14.40 29.62
N ALA A 12 -6.44 -13.18 29.89
CA ALA A 12 -5.70 -12.39 28.92
C ALA A 12 -4.20 -12.78 28.87
N ALA A 13 -3.68 -13.48 29.89
CA ALA A 13 -2.26 -13.82 29.98
C ALA A 13 -1.71 -14.59 28.76
N PRO A 14 -2.38 -15.62 28.20
CA PRO A 14 -1.87 -16.31 27.00
C PRO A 14 -1.72 -15.38 25.81
N SER A 15 -2.70 -14.47 25.58
CA SER A 15 -2.65 -13.50 24.49
C SER A 15 -1.55 -12.47 24.67
N VAL A 16 -1.32 -12.01 25.90
CA VAL A 16 -0.23 -11.08 26.24
C VAL A 16 1.12 -11.75 26.02
N VAL A 17 1.31 -12.98 26.50
CA VAL A 17 2.54 -13.75 26.29
C VAL A 17 2.80 -13.96 24.81
N PHE A 18 1.78 -14.33 24.05
CA PHE A 18 1.88 -14.46 22.57
C PHE A 18 2.36 -13.16 21.92
N LEU A 19 1.74 -12.03 22.26
CA LEU A 19 2.14 -10.72 21.73
C LEU A 19 3.58 -10.34 22.14
N LEU A 20 3.99 -10.60 23.35
CA LEU A 20 5.36 -10.33 23.82
C LEU A 20 6.38 -11.18 23.05
N VAL A 21 6.11 -12.46 22.86
CA VAL A 21 7.03 -13.36 22.16
C VAL A 21 7.10 -13.04 20.66
N PHE A 22 5.97 -12.88 19.99
CA PHE A 22 5.92 -12.78 18.52
C PHE A 22 5.97 -11.36 17.98
N ALA A 23 5.71 -10.33 18.77
CA ALA A 23 5.81 -8.94 18.35
C ALA A 23 6.96 -8.20 19.04
N ALA A 24 7.06 -8.24 20.37
CA ALA A 24 8.06 -7.46 21.09
C ALA A 24 9.48 -8.03 20.92
N TYR A 25 9.66 -9.36 20.99
CA TYR A 25 10.98 -9.97 20.84
C TYR A 25 11.63 -9.68 19.48
N PRO A 26 10.98 -9.90 18.31
CA PRO A 26 11.58 -9.57 17.02
C PRO A 26 11.88 -8.07 16.86
N LEU A 27 11.03 -7.20 17.43
CA LEU A 27 11.26 -5.76 17.40
C LEU A 27 12.51 -5.36 18.21
N VAL A 28 12.63 -5.86 19.44
CA VAL A 28 13.81 -5.61 20.30
C VAL A 28 15.07 -6.17 19.64
N TYR A 29 14.99 -7.35 19.06
CA TYR A 29 16.10 -7.97 18.33
C TYR A 29 16.53 -7.14 17.12
N LEU A 30 15.57 -6.66 16.30
CA LEU A 30 15.83 -5.75 15.18
C LEU A 30 16.52 -4.46 15.64
N ILE A 31 16.03 -3.85 16.72
CA ILE A 31 16.65 -2.66 17.31
C ILE A 31 18.09 -2.98 17.78
N GLY A 32 18.31 -4.12 18.41
CA GLY A 32 19.66 -4.56 18.81
C GLY A 32 20.60 -4.71 17.60
N LEU A 33 20.12 -5.31 16.51
CA LEU A 33 20.90 -5.41 15.26
C LEU A 33 21.27 -4.04 14.69
N ALA A 34 20.37 -3.05 14.78
CA ALA A 34 20.59 -1.70 14.25
C ALA A 34 21.74 -0.96 14.95
N PHE A 35 22.06 -1.31 16.20
CA PHE A 35 23.15 -0.73 16.99
C PHE A 35 24.45 -1.54 16.93
N THR A 36 24.51 -2.58 16.11
CA THR A 36 25.67 -3.49 16.05
C THR A 36 26.14 -3.73 14.63
N SER A 37 27.44 -4.05 14.49
CA SER A 37 27.99 -4.54 13.21
C SER A 37 27.57 -5.98 12.99
N SER A 38 26.32 -6.17 12.53
CA SER A 38 25.72 -7.48 12.34
C SER A 38 25.79 -7.93 10.89
N THR A 39 26.12 -9.19 10.69
CA THR A 39 26.00 -9.89 9.40
C THR A 39 25.11 -11.11 9.54
N LEU A 40 24.72 -11.75 8.43
CA LEU A 40 23.93 -12.99 8.49
C LEU A 40 24.62 -14.12 9.26
N ALA A 41 25.94 -14.22 9.16
CA ALA A 41 26.72 -15.26 9.86
C ALA A 41 27.00 -14.91 11.32
N GLN A 42 27.06 -13.63 11.67
CA GLN A 42 27.45 -13.15 12.99
C GLN A 42 26.52 -12.00 13.44
N PRO A 43 25.32 -12.32 13.93
CA PRO A 43 24.42 -11.30 14.48
C PRO A 43 24.96 -10.75 15.80
N LEU A 44 24.68 -9.49 16.09
CA LEU A 44 25.03 -8.79 17.35
C LEU A 44 26.54 -8.83 17.68
N ARG A 45 27.41 -8.81 16.66
CA ARG A 45 28.84 -9.06 16.80
C ARG A 45 29.56 -8.00 17.65
N ARG A 46 29.42 -6.72 17.32
CA ARG A 46 30.09 -5.61 17.99
C ARG A 46 29.17 -4.40 18.04
N TRP A 47 29.11 -3.77 19.20
CA TRP A 47 28.39 -2.52 19.35
C TRP A 47 29.01 -1.38 18.54
N THR A 48 28.21 -0.73 17.70
CA THR A 48 28.64 0.40 16.85
C THR A 48 27.91 1.71 17.22
N GLY A 49 27.02 1.68 18.22
CA GLY A 49 26.25 2.85 18.58
C GLY A 49 25.35 3.32 17.41
N PHE A 50 25.44 4.57 17.04
CA PHE A 50 24.63 5.18 15.98
C PHE A 50 25.29 5.17 14.59
N ASP A 51 26.44 4.54 14.40
CA ASP A 51 27.16 4.56 13.11
C ASP A 51 26.31 4.02 11.96
N ASN A 52 25.56 2.94 12.17
CA ASN A 52 24.67 2.39 11.15
C ASN A 52 23.55 3.37 10.75
N PHE A 53 23.01 4.13 11.71
CA PHE A 53 21.99 5.15 11.44
C PHE A 53 22.56 6.32 10.67
N HIS A 54 23.77 6.75 11.02
CA HIS A 54 24.48 7.83 10.34
C HIS A 54 24.78 7.43 8.88
N SER A 55 25.35 6.25 8.68
CA SER A 55 25.62 5.69 7.37
C SER A 55 24.34 5.56 6.51
N ALA A 56 23.23 5.11 7.11
CA ALA A 56 21.96 5.03 6.40
C ALA A 56 21.44 6.40 5.97
N LEU A 57 21.52 7.42 6.84
CA LEU A 57 21.04 8.78 6.54
C LEU A 57 21.91 9.48 5.47
N GLU A 58 23.20 9.22 5.43
CA GLU A 58 24.12 9.74 4.42
C GLU A 58 24.05 8.97 3.08
N SER A 59 23.47 7.78 3.09
CA SER A 59 23.36 6.94 1.89
C SER A 59 22.42 7.55 0.86
N GLN A 60 22.95 7.83 -0.33
CA GLN A 60 22.15 8.24 -1.49
C GLN A 60 21.17 7.12 -1.92
N SER A 61 21.53 5.85 -1.69
CA SER A 61 20.63 4.72 -1.97
C SER A 61 19.39 4.78 -1.08
N PHE A 62 19.58 4.94 0.24
CA PHE A 62 18.49 5.01 1.19
C PHE A 62 17.59 6.23 0.97
N SER A 63 18.15 7.42 0.84
CA SER A 63 17.38 8.65 0.60
C SER A 63 16.61 8.60 -0.72
N GLY A 64 17.25 8.09 -1.78
CA GLY A 64 16.61 7.89 -3.09
C GLY A 64 15.50 6.81 -3.05
N SER A 65 15.73 5.71 -2.34
CA SER A 65 14.71 4.65 -2.19
C SER A 65 13.53 5.12 -1.36
N LEU A 66 13.76 5.94 -0.34
CA LEU A 66 12.73 6.56 0.48
C LEU A 66 11.83 7.47 -0.35
N TRP A 67 12.42 8.36 -1.16
CA TRP A 67 11.66 9.23 -2.05
C TRP A 67 10.80 8.43 -3.03
N ARG A 68 11.37 7.40 -3.66
CA ARG A 68 10.62 6.52 -4.56
C ARG A 68 9.48 5.79 -3.83
N SER A 69 9.70 5.35 -2.60
CA SER A 69 8.64 4.72 -1.78
C SER A 69 7.50 5.71 -1.49
N VAL A 70 7.81 6.96 -1.16
CA VAL A 70 6.80 8.03 -0.95
C VAL A 70 6.01 8.27 -2.22
N VAL A 71 6.69 8.50 -3.34
CA VAL A 71 6.03 8.76 -4.63
C VAL A 71 5.17 7.57 -5.05
N PHE A 72 5.69 6.35 -4.92
CA PHE A 72 4.94 5.13 -5.23
C PHE A 72 3.69 5.00 -4.37
N ALA A 73 3.83 5.09 -3.05
CA ALA A 73 2.72 4.91 -2.11
C ALA A 73 1.61 5.95 -2.35
N VAL A 74 1.98 7.22 -2.54
CA VAL A 74 1.01 8.30 -2.77
C VAL A 74 0.35 8.13 -4.14
N ALA A 75 1.13 7.93 -5.20
CA ALA A 75 0.58 7.81 -6.56
C ALA A 75 -0.35 6.58 -6.67
N ALA A 76 0.09 5.41 -6.20
CA ALA A 76 -0.73 4.19 -6.22
C ALA A 76 -2.01 4.36 -5.38
N ALA A 77 -1.91 4.89 -4.15
CA ALA A 77 -3.07 5.11 -3.29
C ALA A 77 -4.08 6.09 -3.90
N CYS A 78 -3.62 7.19 -4.51
CA CYS A 78 -4.50 8.16 -5.19
C CYS A 78 -5.21 7.53 -6.39
N VAL A 79 -4.47 6.82 -7.26
CA VAL A 79 -5.06 6.15 -8.43
C VAL A 79 -6.10 5.12 -7.98
N GLN A 80 -5.77 4.30 -7.01
CA GLN A 80 -6.66 3.27 -6.49
C GLN A 80 -7.90 3.86 -5.81
N LEU A 81 -7.74 4.95 -5.06
CA LEU A 81 -8.86 5.64 -4.41
C LEU A 81 -9.84 6.18 -5.45
N VAL A 82 -9.34 6.83 -6.48
CA VAL A 82 -10.17 7.38 -7.57
C VAL A 82 -10.86 6.26 -8.34
N LEU A 83 -10.10 5.27 -8.83
CA LEU A 83 -10.64 4.17 -9.63
C LEU A 83 -11.58 3.28 -8.82
N GLY A 84 -11.20 2.93 -7.59
CA GLY A 84 -12.01 2.10 -6.71
C GLY A 84 -13.33 2.76 -6.33
N THR A 85 -13.31 4.04 -5.98
CA THR A 85 -14.52 4.81 -5.69
C THR A 85 -15.41 4.96 -6.94
N ALA A 86 -14.82 5.22 -8.11
CA ALA A 86 -15.56 5.27 -9.37
C ALA A 86 -16.24 3.93 -9.69
N LEU A 87 -15.53 2.82 -9.56
CA LEU A 87 -16.10 1.48 -9.75
C LEU A 87 -17.20 1.17 -8.72
N ALA A 88 -17.04 1.55 -7.46
CA ALA A 88 -18.06 1.40 -6.42
C ALA A 88 -19.33 2.18 -6.76
N LEU A 89 -19.21 3.42 -7.23
CA LEU A 89 -20.33 4.23 -7.68
C LEU A 89 -21.05 3.62 -8.89
N LEU A 90 -20.31 3.08 -9.84
CA LEU A 90 -20.87 2.40 -11.02
C LEU A 90 -21.64 1.12 -10.62
N LEU A 91 -21.11 0.35 -9.68
CA LEU A 91 -21.80 -0.84 -9.15
C LEU A 91 -23.09 -0.46 -8.41
N ARG A 92 -23.05 0.58 -7.58
CA ARG A 92 -24.22 1.09 -6.85
C ARG A 92 -25.30 1.62 -7.79
N ALA A 93 -24.92 2.31 -8.86
CA ALA A 93 -25.87 2.89 -9.83
C ALA A 93 -26.64 1.84 -10.61
N ARG A 94 -26.11 0.64 -10.78
CA ARG A 94 -26.77 -0.46 -11.50
C ARG A 94 -27.86 -1.17 -10.69
N ALA A 95 -28.06 -0.83 -9.41
CA ALA A 95 -29.02 -1.45 -8.49
C ALA A 95 -28.94 -3.01 -8.44
N ALA A 96 -27.96 -3.58 -9.12
CA ALA A 96 -27.76 -5.01 -9.23
C ALA A 96 -26.91 -5.49 -8.03
N ARG A 97 -27.30 -6.61 -7.44
CA ARG A 97 -26.36 -7.38 -6.60
C ARG A 97 -25.07 -7.54 -7.40
N PRO A 98 -23.89 -7.42 -6.77
CA PRO A 98 -22.61 -7.59 -7.46
C PRO A 98 -22.46 -9.04 -7.93
N GLY A 99 -23.22 -9.44 -8.93
CA GLY A 99 -23.20 -10.76 -9.51
C GLY A 99 -21.84 -11.12 -10.10
N LEU A 100 -21.83 -11.85 -11.21
CA LEU A 100 -20.62 -12.28 -11.89
C LEU A 100 -19.61 -11.14 -12.14
N LEU A 101 -20.11 -9.93 -12.48
CA LEU A 101 -19.25 -8.76 -12.69
C LEU A 101 -18.46 -8.37 -11.43
N GLY A 102 -19.11 -8.36 -10.25
CA GLY A 102 -18.43 -8.08 -8.99
C GLY A 102 -17.37 -9.13 -8.67
N THR A 103 -17.65 -10.39 -8.91
CA THR A 103 -16.71 -11.49 -8.72
C THR A 103 -15.49 -11.36 -9.64
N VAL A 104 -15.69 -11.07 -10.93
CA VAL A 104 -14.60 -10.86 -11.88
C VAL A 104 -13.72 -9.67 -11.50
N LEU A 105 -14.33 -8.57 -11.04
CA LEU A 105 -13.58 -7.41 -10.57
C LEU A 105 -12.73 -7.68 -9.32
N LEU A 106 -13.05 -8.71 -8.53
CA LEU A 106 -12.27 -9.08 -7.33
C LEU A 106 -11.12 -10.06 -7.62
N LEU A 107 -11.06 -10.68 -8.79
CA LEU A 107 -10.02 -11.66 -9.14
C LEU A 107 -8.58 -11.14 -8.95
N PRO A 108 -8.25 -9.89 -9.33
CA PRO A 108 -6.90 -9.37 -9.11
C PRO A 108 -6.48 -9.38 -7.63
N LEU A 109 -7.41 -9.06 -6.74
CA LEU A 109 -7.16 -8.97 -5.31
C LEU A 109 -6.82 -10.33 -4.67
N VAL A 110 -7.42 -11.41 -5.15
CA VAL A 110 -7.23 -12.77 -4.62
C VAL A 110 -5.93 -13.40 -5.13
N THR A 111 -5.35 -12.84 -6.20
CA THR A 111 -4.11 -13.35 -6.79
C THR A 111 -2.90 -12.96 -5.94
N PRO A 112 -2.01 -13.90 -5.56
CA PRO A 112 -0.80 -13.58 -4.81
C PRO A 112 0.08 -12.56 -5.54
N PRO A 113 0.66 -11.53 -4.86
CA PRO A 113 1.42 -10.45 -5.50
C PRO A 113 2.60 -10.93 -6.36
N VAL A 114 3.31 -11.97 -5.93
CA VAL A 114 4.40 -12.57 -6.71
C VAL A 114 3.88 -13.12 -8.05
N MET A 115 2.75 -13.81 -8.05
CA MET A 115 2.13 -14.33 -9.28
C MET A 115 1.69 -13.20 -10.20
N VAL A 116 1.12 -12.13 -9.65
CA VAL A 116 0.80 -10.91 -10.42
C VAL A 116 2.06 -10.36 -11.06
N GLY A 117 3.15 -10.22 -10.30
CA GLY A 117 4.43 -9.75 -10.83
C GLY A 117 4.96 -10.61 -11.99
N VAL A 118 4.95 -11.93 -11.84
CA VAL A 118 5.40 -12.88 -12.89
C VAL A 118 4.51 -12.76 -14.14
N ALA A 119 3.19 -12.77 -13.97
CA ALA A 119 2.24 -12.67 -15.09
C ALA A 119 2.44 -11.37 -15.88
N TRP A 120 2.53 -10.24 -15.20
CA TRP A 120 2.75 -8.95 -15.84
C TRP A 120 4.13 -8.85 -16.51
N LYS A 121 5.19 -9.39 -15.88
CA LYS A 121 6.53 -9.42 -16.47
C LYS A 121 6.55 -10.20 -17.79
N LEU A 122 5.89 -11.34 -17.84
CA LEU A 122 5.77 -12.15 -19.06
C LEU A 122 4.90 -11.45 -20.13
N LEU A 123 3.78 -10.84 -19.70
CA LEU A 123 2.87 -10.13 -20.59
C LEU A 123 3.54 -8.90 -21.24
N LEU A 124 4.40 -8.21 -20.49
CA LEU A 124 5.10 -6.99 -20.93
C LEU A 124 6.49 -7.28 -21.53
N ALA A 125 6.91 -8.55 -21.65
CA ALA A 125 8.21 -8.89 -22.22
C ALA A 125 8.37 -8.30 -23.62
N PRO A 126 9.54 -7.66 -23.94
CA PRO A 126 9.74 -7.02 -25.24
C PRO A 126 9.71 -8.00 -26.40
N VAL A 127 10.18 -9.23 -26.16
CA VAL A 127 10.19 -10.32 -27.12
C VAL A 127 9.30 -11.44 -26.61
N GLY A 128 8.33 -11.86 -27.41
CA GLY A 128 7.41 -12.95 -27.07
C GLY A 128 6.33 -12.58 -26.05
N GLY A 129 6.28 -11.34 -25.56
CA GLY A 129 5.22 -10.88 -24.65
C GLY A 129 3.89 -10.68 -25.35
N ALA A 130 2.79 -11.02 -24.66
CA ALA A 130 1.45 -10.96 -25.24
C ALA A 130 1.06 -9.52 -25.67
N LEU A 131 1.50 -8.51 -24.93
CA LEU A 131 1.24 -7.10 -25.31
C LEU A 131 1.81 -6.78 -26.69
N ASN A 132 3.08 -7.12 -26.94
CA ASN A 132 3.73 -6.87 -28.21
C ASN A 132 3.18 -7.76 -29.32
N GLY A 133 2.78 -9.00 -29.02
CA GLY A 133 2.09 -9.88 -29.95
C GLY A 133 0.81 -9.22 -30.51
N VAL A 134 -0.04 -8.72 -29.61
CA VAL A 134 -1.28 -8.01 -30.00
C VAL A 134 -0.96 -6.75 -30.80
N LEU A 135 0.01 -5.92 -30.36
CA LEU A 135 0.38 -4.71 -31.09
C LEU A 135 0.83 -5.01 -32.53
N HIS A 136 1.62 -6.06 -32.72
CA HIS A 136 2.07 -6.49 -34.06
C HIS A 136 0.94 -6.96 -34.96
N GLU A 137 -0.08 -7.65 -34.42
CA GLU A 137 -1.26 -8.05 -35.19
C GLU A 137 -2.03 -6.83 -35.74
N PHE A 138 -2.01 -5.71 -34.99
CA PHE A 138 -2.60 -4.43 -35.42
C PHE A 138 -1.64 -3.54 -36.23
N GLY A 139 -0.46 -4.04 -36.59
CA GLY A 139 0.56 -3.27 -37.33
C GLY A 139 1.21 -2.13 -36.53
N LEU A 140 1.09 -2.17 -35.19
CA LEU A 140 1.66 -1.15 -34.31
C LEU A 140 3.10 -1.54 -33.89
N PRO A 141 3.97 -0.53 -33.66
CA PRO A 141 5.32 -0.80 -33.16
C PRO A 141 5.28 -1.42 -31.78
N GLY A 142 6.20 -2.35 -31.53
CA GLY A 142 6.39 -2.94 -30.20
C GLY A 142 6.82 -1.89 -29.17
N VAL A 143 6.43 -2.12 -27.93
CA VAL A 143 6.77 -1.25 -26.78
C VAL A 143 7.58 -2.00 -25.75
N ASN A 144 8.39 -1.28 -25.00
CA ASN A 144 9.13 -1.81 -23.85
C ASN A 144 8.86 -0.95 -22.62
N PRO A 145 7.74 -1.16 -21.92
CA PRO A 145 7.37 -0.34 -20.75
C PRO A 145 8.36 -0.43 -19.60
N LEU A 146 9.13 -1.52 -19.52
CA LEU A 146 10.12 -1.76 -18.47
C LEU A 146 11.55 -1.32 -18.84
N GLY A 147 11.78 -0.89 -20.09
CA GLY A 147 13.11 -0.55 -20.57
C GLY A 147 13.65 0.81 -20.14
N GLY A 148 12.77 1.73 -19.73
CA GLY A 148 13.14 3.07 -19.27
C GLY A 148 12.77 3.32 -17.82
N SER A 149 13.51 4.18 -17.14
CA SER A 149 13.34 4.46 -15.70
C SER A 149 11.94 4.92 -15.34
N THR A 150 11.40 5.91 -16.03
CA THR A 150 10.04 6.43 -15.80
C THR A 150 8.99 5.40 -16.20
N GLY A 151 9.17 4.75 -17.35
CA GLY A 151 8.26 3.71 -17.83
C GLY A 151 8.13 2.56 -16.85
N ALA A 152 9.26 2.03 -16.37
CA ALA A 152 9.28 0.95 -15.39
C ALA A 152 8.57 1.35 -14.07
N PHE A 153 8.83 2.56 -13.56
CA PHE A 153 8.21 3.03 -12.33
C PHE A 153 6.70 3.22 -12.46
N VAL A 154 6.25 3.84 -13.57
CA VAL A 154 4.81 3.99 -13.86
C VAL A 154 4.14 2.63 -14.06
N THR A 155 4.81 1.70 -14.73
CA THR A 155 4.30 0.34 -14.94
C THR A 155 4.07 -0.39 -13.61
N LEU A 156 4.98 -0.26 -12.65
CA LEU A 156 4.78 -0.82 -11.30
C LEU A 156 3.55 -0.22 -10.61
N ILE A 157 3.34 1.11 -10.71
CA ILE A 157 2.14 1.77 -10.16
C ILE A 157 0.87 1.24 -10.83
N VAL A 158 0.89 1.01 -12.14
CA VAL A 158 -0.26 0.45 -12.88
C VAL A 158 -0.55 -0.98 -12.43
N ILE A 159 0.47 -1.82 -12.30
CA ILE A 159 0.32 -3.21 -11.84
C ILE A 159 -0.27 -3.25 -10.43
N ASP A 160 0.30 -2.47 -9.50
CA ASP A 160 -0.19 -2.37 -8.12
C ASP A 160 -1.63 -1.83 -8.09
N SER A 161 -1.92 -0.81 -8.89
CA SER A 161 -3.26 -0.24 -8.97
C SER A 161 -4.27 -1.26 -9.53
N TRP A 162 -3.92 -2.02 -10.56
CA TRP A 162 -4.78 -3.09 -11.06
C TRP A 162 -5.08 -4.14 -10.00
N GLN A 163 -4.09 -4.54 -9.22
CA GLN A 163 -4.24 -5.55 -8.18
C GLN A 163 -5.09 -5.06 -7.00
N TRP A 164 -4.89 -3.81 -6.55
CA TRP A 164 -5.47 -3.32 -5.30
C TRP A 164 -6.69 -2.41 -5.46
N THR A 165 -7.03 -1.94 -6.66
CA THR A 165 -8.25 -1.17 -6.91
C THR A 165 -9.52 -1.90 -6.45
N PRO A 166 -9.67 -3.23 -6.62
CA PRO A 166 -10.84 -3.96 -6.13
C PRO A 166 -11.02 -3.89 -4.61
N PHE A 167 -9.92 -3.82 -3.84
CA PHE A 167 -10.00 -3.65 -2.39
C PHE A 167 -10.62 -2.31 -2.01
N VAL A 168 -10.17 -1.24 -2.65
CA VAL A 168 -10.73 0.11 -2.45
C VAL A 168 -12.19 0.16 -2.89
N MET A 169 -12.50 -0.44 -4.05
CA MET A 169 -13.87 -0.56 -4.56
C MET A 169 -14.80 -1.24 -3.54
N LEU A 170 -14.37 -2.34 -2.93
CA LEU A 170 -15.17 -3.08 -1.96
C LEU A 170 -15.50 -2.22 -0.73
N LEU A 171 -14.50 -1.54 -0.17
CA LEU A 171 -14.69 -0.68 1.00
C LEU A 171 -15.52 0.56 0.69
N ALA A 172 -15.28 1.21 -0.45
CA ALA A 172 -16.08 2.34 -0.92
C ALA A 172 -17.54 1.91 -1.20
N TYR A 173 -17.74 0.72 -1.78
CA TYR A 173 -19.08 0.18 -2.03
C TYR A 173 -19.84 -0.09 -0.71
N ALA A 174 -19.17 -0.67 0.28
CA ALA A 174 -19.76 -0.87 1.60
C ALA A 174 -20.16 0.46 2.26
N ALA A 175 -19.30 1.49 2.15
CA ALA A 175 -19.64 2.84 2.64
C ALA A 175 -20.83 3.46 1.90
N LEU A 176 -20.93 3.27 0.59
CA LEU A 176 -22.07 3.74 -0.22
C LEU A 176 -23.37 3.06 0.14
N LEU A 177 -23.35 1.80 0.61
CA LEU A 177 -24.56 1.11 1.10
C LEU A 177 -25.06 1.70 2.42
N GLY A 178 -24.19 2.33 3.20
CA GLY A 178 -24.54 3.00 4.45
C GLY A 178 -25.17 4.38 4.28
N VAL A 179 -25.17 4.97 3.06
CA VAL A 179 -25.80 6.27 2.82
C VAL A 179 -27.31 6.12 2.84
N PRO A 180 -28.03 6.78 3.79
CA PRO A 180 -29.48 6.73 3.87
C PRO A 180 -30.14 7.25 2.58
N ASP A 181 -31.18 6.54 2.12
CA ASP A 181 -31.88 6.94 0.89
C ASP A 181 -32.65 8.26 1.10
N GLU A 182 -33.09 8.56 2.34
CA GLU A 182 -33.75 9.81 2.71
C GLU A 182 -32.92 11.06 2.38
N LEU A 183 -31.59 10.99 2.54
CA LEU A 183 -30.69 12.10 2.16
C LEU A 183 -30.67 12.35 0.67
N ARG A 184 -30.83 11.30 -0.15
CA ARG A 184 -30.88 11.42 -1.60
C ARG A 184 -32.24 11.93 -2.07
N GLU A 185 -33.30 11.49 -1.42
CA GLU A 185 -34.68 11.95 -1.69
C GLU A 185 -34.83 13.41 -1.32
N ALA A 186 -34.32 13.86 -0.17
CA ALA A 186 -34.32 15.25 0.23
C ALA A 186 -33.57 16.12 -0.77
N ALA A 187 -32.37 15.70 -1.21
CA ALA A 187 -31.62 16.40 -2.25
C ALA A 187 -32.37 16.50 -3.58
N ALA A 188 -33.11 15.46 -3.95
CA ALA A 188 -33.92 15.45 -5.16
C ALA A 188 -35.12 16.40 -5.04
N LEU A 189 -35.76 16.51 -3.88
CA LEU A 189 -36.82 17.48 -3.60
C LEU A 189 -36.32 18.93 -3.66
N ASP A 190 -35.06 19.17 -3.26
CA ASP A 190 -34.37 20.46 -3.41
C ASP A 190 -33.92 20.75 -4.86
N GLY A 191 -34.25 19.89 -5.82
CA GLY A 191 -33.90 20.06 -7.22
C GLY A 191 -32.43 19.74 -7.55
N ALA A 192 -31.71 19.03 -6.67
CA ALA A 192 -30.33 18.67 -6.92
C ALA A 192 -30.25 17.55 -7.99
N GLY A 193 -29.56 17.81 -9.08
CA GLY A 193 -29.23 16.79 -10.08
C GLY A 193 -28.20 15.79 -9.55
N ARG A 194 -28.05 14.63 -10.24
CA ARG A 194 -27.21 13.50 -9.81
C ARG A 194 -25.78 13.89 -9.41
N LEU A 195 -25.12 14.76 -10.16
CA LEU A 195 -23.76 15.20 -9.87
C LEU A 195 -23.68 16.07 -8.61
N ARG A 196 -24.69 16.94 -8.41
CA ARG A 196 -24.78 17.78 -7.21
C ARG A 196 -25.03 16.91 -5.98
N THR A 197 -25.98 15.98 -6.04
CA THR A 197 -26.23 14.99 -4.97
C THR A 197 -24.98 14.19 -4.63
N LEU A 198 -24.24 13.72 -5.65
CA LEU A 198 -22.98 13.01 -5.44
C LEU A 198 -21.96 13.86 -4.67
N ARG A 199 -21.72 15.12 -5.10
CA ARG A 199 -20.68 15.97 -4.52
C ARG A 199 -21.06 16.57 -3.16
N SER A 200 -22.35 16.90 -2.96
CA SER A 200 -22.79 17.63 -1.76
C SER A 200 -23.38 16.72 -0.69
N VAL A 201 -23.75 15.48 -1.00
CA VAL A 201 -24.37 14.55 -0.05
C VAL A 201 -23.56 13.26 0.05
N VAL A 202 -23.40 12.53 -1.07
CA VAL A 202 -22.86 11.18 -1.03
C VAL A 202 -21.37 11.16 -0.70
N LEU A 203 -20.55 11.95 -1.41
CA LEU A 203 -19.10 11.99 -1.18
C LEU A 203 -18.74 12.48 0.23
N PRO A 204 -19.32 13.60 0.75
CA PRO A 204 -19.07 14.02 2.13
C PRO A 204 -19.48 12.97 3.16
N TYR A 205 -20.58 12.24 2.94
CA TYR A 205 -21.02 11.19 3.86
C TYR A 205 -20.02 10.04 3.95
N ILE A 206 -19.44 9.60 2.83
CA ILE A 206 -18.47 8.49 2.81
C ILE A 206 -17.01 8.94 2.97
N GLU A 207 -16.74 10.23 3.00
CA GLU A 207 -15.37 10.81 3.11
C GLU A 207 -14.58 10.23 4.30
N PRO A 208 -15.11 10.08 5.52
CA PRO A 208 -14.37 9.51 6.64
C PRO A 208 -13.89 8.07 6.35
N THR A 209 -14.72 7.29 5.64
CA THR A 209 -14.35 5.94 5.21
C THR A 209 -13.26 6.00 4.13
N LEU A 210 -13.39 6.88 3.14
CA LEU A 210 -12.38 7.03 2.09
C LEU A 210 -11.03 7.48 2.66
N LEU A 211 -10.99 8.37 3.64
CA LEU A 211 -9.77 8.77 4.34
C LEU A 211 -9.14 7.60 5.12
N SER A 212 -9.97 6.73 5.70
CA SER A 212 -9.49 5.51 6.36
C SER A 212 -8.86 4.55 5.36
N VAL A 213 -9.51 4.34 4.22
CA VAL A 213 -9.02 3.52 3.11
C VAL A 213 -7.72 4.10 2.54
N LEU A 214 -7.65 5.41 2.34
CA LEU A 214 -6.43 6.10 1.90
C LEU A 214 -5.27 5.86 2.87
N THR A 215 -5.52 6.04 4.17
CA THR A 215 -4.50 5.82 5.20
C THR A 215 -3.97 4.38 5.15
N LEU A 216 -4.86 3.40 5.07
CA LEU A 216 -4.50 1.99 4.96
C LEU A 216 -3.70 1.71 3.68
N LYS A 217 -4.11 2.29 2.55
CA LYS A 217 -3.41 2.13 1.26
C LYS A 217 -2.05 2.79 1.26
N LEU A 218 -1.86 3.92 1.91
CA LEU A 218 -0.53 4.52 2.09
C LEU A 218 0.40 3.57 2.85
N VAL A 219 -0.05 2.99 3.97
CA VAL A 219 0.74 2.01 4.74
C VAL A 219 1.13 0.80 3.89
N ILE A 220 0.18 0.26 3.13
CA ILE A 220 0.43 -0.90 2.24
C ILE A 220 1.40 -0.50 1.12
N GLY A 221 1.20 0.66 0.49
CA GLY A 221 2.04 1.15 -0.60
C GLY A 221 3.49 1.41 -0.18
N PHE A 222 3.73 1.93 1.02
CA PHE A 222 5.09 2.06 1.57
C PHE A 222 5.82 0.72 1.68
N LYS A 223 5.09 -0.36 1.95
CA LYS A 223 5.63 -1.71 2.14
C LYS A 223 5.74 -2.52 0.85
N VAL A 224 5.53 -1.89 -0.32
CA VAL A 224 5.62 -2.58 -1.60
C VAL A 224 6.99 -3.22 -1.79
N PHE A 225 7.01 -4.52 -2.05
CA PHE A 225 8.22 -5.31 -2.24
C PHE A 225 8.08 -6.28 -3.42
N ASP A 226 7.06 -7.16 -3.38
CA ASP A 226 6.93 -8.32 -4.27
C ASP A 226 6.98 -7.94 -5.76
N ILE A 227 6.19 -6.96 -6.19
CA ILE A 227 6.14 -6.54 -7.59
C ILE A 227 7.44 -5.84 -8.01
N VAL A 228 8.10 -5.07 -7.13
CA VAL A 228 9.40 -4.46 -7.41
C VAL A 228 10.45 -5.54 -7.61
N TYR A 229 10.51 -6.50 -6.69
CA TYR A 229 11.45 -7.62 -6.74
C TYR A 229 11.29 -8.47 -8.00
N VAL A 230 10.05 -8.87 -8.32
CA VAL A 230 9.76 -9.79 -9.43
C VAL A 230 9.83 -9.12 -10.79
N VAL A 231 9.23 -7.93 -10.94
CA VAL A 231 9.07 -7.28 -12.25
C VAL A 231 10.36 -6.61 -12.70
N THR A 232 10.97 -5.79 -11.83
CA THR A 232 12.08 -4.90 -12.20
C THR A 232 13.39 -5.21 -11.48
N ALA A 233 13.37 -5.93 -10.36
CA ALA A 233 14.52 -6.10 -9.48
C ALA A 233 15.21 -4.75 -9.15
N GLY A 234 14.41 -3.69 -8.95
CA GLY A 234 14.90 -2.33 -8.67
C GLY A 234 15.31 -1.51 -9.87
N GLY A 235 15.39 -2.11 -11.08
CA GLY A 235 15.91 -1.50 -12.32
C GLY A 235 14.87 -0.77 -13.17
N PRO A 236 15.32 -0.17 -14.29
CA PRO A 236 16.72 -0.06 -14.75
C PRO A 236 17.56 0.84 -13.84
N GLY A 237 18.82 0.48 -13.65
CA GLY A 237 19.67 1.10 -12.63
C GLY A 237 19.08 0.90 -11.24
N PHE A 238 18.74 1.99 -10.54
CA PHE A 238 18.03 1.97 -9.23
C PHE A 238 16.69 2.70 -9.29
N SER A 239 16.13 2.91 -10.48
CA SER A 239 15.00 3.81 -10.68
C SER A 239 13.69 3.32 -10.04
N THR A 240 13.54 2.03 -9.81
CA THR A 240 12.38 1.42 -9.17
C THR A 240 12.68 0.84 -7.79
N THR A 241 13.88 1.05 -7.26
CA THR A 241 14.31 0.59 -5.94
C THR A 241 13.52 1.33 -4.86
N THR A 242 12.56 0.67 -4.23
CA THR A 242 11.84 1.14 -3.04
C THR A 242 12.62 0.83 -1.77
N SER A 243 12.30 1.50 -0.65
CA SER A 243 13.03 1.29 0.63
C SER A 243 12.98 -0.17 1.08
N THR A 244 11.84 -0.84 0.93
CA THR A 244 11.70 -2.25 1.33
C THR A 244 12.60 -3.16 0.51
N TYR A 245 12.72 -2.88 -0.79
CA TYR A 245 13.64 -3.61 -1.68
C TYR A 245 15.11 -3.28 -1.39
N ASP A 246 15.45 -2.01 -1.13
CA ASP A 246 16.80 -1.57 -0.78
C ASP A 246 17.29 -2.22 0.52
N ILE A 247 16.44 -2.21 1.56
CA ILE A 247 16.70 -2.87 2.84
C ILE A 247 16.96 -4.38 2.65
N GLN A 248 16.14 -5.06 1.85
CA GLN A 248 16.33 -6.48 1.56
C GLN A 248 17.65 -6.73 0.83
N ARG A 249 17.99 -5.89 -0.14
CA ARG A 249 19.24 -5.97 -0.89
C ARG A 249 20.45 -5.81 0.05
N THR A 250 20.46 -4.79 0.89
CA THR A 250 21.52 -4.54 1.88
C THR A 250 21.67 -5.70 2.85
N ALA A 251 20.54 -6.23 3.37
CA ALA A 251 20.59 -7.34 4.32
C ALA A 251 21.06 -8.66 3.69
N LEU A 252 20.54 -9.02 2.50
CA LEU A 252 20.67 -10.38 1.95
C LEU A 252 21.65 -10.49 0.78
N GLN A 253 21.96 -9.40 0.06
CA GLN A 253 22.90 -9.41 -1.05
C GLN A 253 24.24 -8.77 -0.66
N GLU A 254 24.23 -7.71 0.17
CA GLU A 254 25.43 -7.06 0.70
C GLU A 254 25.86 -7.65 2.05
N PHE A 255 25.01 -8.49 2.66
CA PHE A 255 25.24 -9.15 3.96
C PHE A 255 25.43 -8.19 5.14
N ASP A 256 25.08 -6.91 4.98
CA ASP A 256 25.14 -5.89 6.02
C ASP A 256 23.78 -5.79 6.75
N VAL A 257 23.59 -6.68 7.70
CA VAL A 257 22.34 -6.77 8.49
C VAL A 257 22.22 -5.60 9.46
N GLY A 258 23.33 -5.07 9.97
CA GLY A 258 23.33 -3.92 10.89
C GLY A 258 22.78 -2.65 10.24
N SER A 259 23.31 -2.29 9.08
CA SER A 259 22.84 -1.14 8.30
C SER A 259 21.40 -1.32 7.80
N ALA A 260 21.04 -2.52 7.34
CA ALA A 260 19.67 -2.83 6.94
C ALA A 260 18.67 -2.72 8.10
N ALA A 261 19.05 -3.14 9.31
CA ALA A 261 18.24 -3.00 10.51
C ALA A 261 18.06 -1.53 10.89
N ALA A 262 19.12 -0.71 10.85
CA ALA A 262 19.03 0.73 11.09
C ALA A 262 18.12 1.42 10.06
N ALA A 263 18.29 1.10 8.77
CA ALA A 263 17.41 1.60 7.71
C ALA A 263 15.95 1.20 7.93
N THR A 264 15.68 -0.03 8.40
CA THR A 264 14.33 -0.51 8.73
C THR A 264 13.71 0.29 9.87
N VAL A 265 14.47 0.58 10.93
CA VAL A 265 13.99 1.41 12.05
C VAL A 265 13.66 2.82 11.58
N LEU A 266 14.57 3.47 10.84
CA LEU A 266 14.34 4.81 10.28
C LEU A 266 13.11 4.84 9.37
N PHE A 267 13.01 3.88 8.46
CA PHE A 267 11.87 3.77 7.55
C PHE A 267 10.55 3.58 8.29
N SER A 268 10.54 2.72 9.32
CA SER A 268 9.35 2.49 10.14
C SER A 268 8.92 3.74 10.91
N LEU A 269 9.86 4.52 11.43
CA LEU A 269 9.58 5.80 12.09
C LEU A 269 8.99 6.83 11.12
N ILE A 270 9.51 6.92 9.90
CA ILE A 270 9.02 7.82 8.86
C ILE A 270 7.59 7.44 8.45
N ILE A 271 7.32 6.15 8.23
CA ILE A 271 5.95 5.68 7.93
C ILE A 271 5.02 6.01 9.09
N GLY A 272 5.43 5.71 10.32
CA GLY A 272 4.67 6.01 11.53
C GLY A 272 4.30 7.49 11.64
N LEU A 273 5.24 8.39 11.33
CA LEU A 273 5.02 9.82 11.32
C LEU A 273 4.01 10.24 10.24
N VAL A 274 4.19 9.77 9.00
CA VAL A 274 3.28 10.07 7.88
C VAL A 274 1.86 9.62 8.20
N VAL A 275 1.71 8.38 8.67
CA VAL A 275 0.41 7.81 9.04
C VAL A 275 -0.24 8.57 10.19
N SER A 276 0.54 8.95 11.20
CA SER A 276 0.05 9.75 12.33
C SER A 276 -0.46 11.11 11.90
N VAL A 277 0.23 11.80 11.00
CA VAL A 277 -0.21 13.10 10.46
C VAL A 277 -1.54 12.96 9.70
N VAL A 278 -1.69 11.92 8.88
CA VAL A 278 -2.94 11.67 8.14
C VAL A 278 -4.08 11.32 9.10
N ALA A 279 -3.83 10.49 10.10
CA ALA A 279 -4.82 10.09 11.10
C ALA A 279 -5.28 11.26 11.98
N LEU A 280 -4.38 12.18 12.35
CA LEU A 280 -4.72 13.39 13.13
C LEU A 280 -5.61 14.34 12.33
N ARG A 281 -5.37 14.50 11.03
CA ARG A 281 -6.26 15.31 10.16
C ARG A 281 -7.67 14.72 10.10
N ARG A 282 -7.79 13.40 10.06
CA ARG A 282 -9.07 12.71 10.09
C ARG A 282 -9.87 13.03 11.37
N LYS A 283 -9.26 12.94 12.55
CA LYS A 283 -9.94 13.21 13.82
C LYS A 283 -10.51 14.63 13.88
N ARG A 284 -9.79 15.62 13.35
CA ARG A 284 -10.28 17.00 13.29
C ARG A 284 -11.52 17.17 12.40
N HIS A 285 -11.62 16.41 11.32
CA HIS A 285 -12.81 16.41 10.45
C HIS A 285 -14.02 15.77 11.14
N GLU A 286 -13.83 14.71 11.92
CA GLU A 286 -14.90 14.04 12.66
C GLU A 286 -15.45 14.95 13.80
N GLU A 287 -14.60 15.74 14.47
CA GLU A 287 -15.00 16.68 15.53
C GLU A 287 -15.72 17.93 15.02
N VAL A 288 -15.50 18.33 13.77
CA VAL A 288 -16.16 19.51 13.16
C VAL A 288 -17.51 19.14 12.53
N ALA A 289 -17.75 17.84 12.28
CA ALA A 289 -18.97 17.33 11.66
C ALA A 289 -20.07 16.93 12.68
N VAL A 290 -19.79 17.02 13.99
CA VAL A 290 -20.72 16.85 15.11
C VAL A 290 -21.10 18.22 15.68
#